data_131adacad4ee3f564f5cc644523923d1
#
_entry.id   131adacad4ee3f564f5cc644523923d1
#
_cell.length_a   1.000
_cell.length_b   1.000
_cell.length_c   1.000
_cell.angle_alpha   90.00
_cell.angle_beta   90.00
_cell.angle_gamma   90.00
#
_symmetry.space_group_name_H-M   'P 1'
#
loop_
_entity.id
_entity.type
_entity.pdbx_description
1 polymer ?
#
loop_
_entity_poly.entity_id
_entity_poly.type
_entity_poly.pdbx_seq_one_letter_code
_entity_poly.pdbx_strand_id
1 'polypeptide(L)'
;MVRGLYTAYTGMVNSQHRLDVVSNNLANATTTGYKKEGCTTQSFDAVYGIKIKDATVGHVNQNIGKLSLGAKIGETYRNWEQGSFVTTDNTYDFALSGKGFFTISFTNKAGETSTMYTRDGSFQMNADGYLVTKDGDYVLGESGEPIVLPTDATNIAVEPTGEIYADNEYV
;
A
#
# COMPACT_ATOMS: atom_id res chain seq x y z
N MET A 1 28.36 27.50 -9.44
CA MET A 1 27.33 27.87 -8.44
C MET A 1 25.98 27.27 -8.76
N VAL A 2 25.50 27.27 -10.00
CA VAL A 2 24.19 26.73 -10.39
C VAL A 2 24.02 25.23 -10.06
N ARG A 3 25.07 24.42 -10.19
CA ARG A 3 25.04 22.97 -9.89
C ARG A 3 24.73 22.66 -8.44
N GLY A 4 25.34 23.39 -7.49
CA GLY A 4 25.07 23.21 -6.07
C GLY A 4 23.63 23.56 -5.71
N LEU A 5 23.05 24.55 -6.37
CA LEU A 5 21.64 24.91 -6.21
C LEU A 5 20.73 23.79 -6.70
N TYR A 6 21.03 23.19 -7.85
CA TYR A 6 20.29 22.05 -8.38
C TYR A 6 20.33 20.83 -7.46
N THR A 7 21.53 20.51 -6.97
CA THR A 7 21.70 19.38 -6.02
C THR A 7 20.94 19.63 -4.72
N ALA A 8 20.98 20.86 -4.20
CA ALA A 8 20.22 21.24 -3.01
C ALA A 8 18.72 21.18 -3.26
N TYR A 9 18.23 21.67 -4.38
CA TYR A 9 16.83 21.63 -4.76
C TYR A 9 16.31 20.18 -4.88
N THR A 10 17.02 19.33 -5.62
CA THR A 10 16.63 17.92 -5.76
C THR A 10 16.68 17.17 -4.43
N GLY A 11 17.62 17.48 -3.55
CA GLY A 11 17.67 16.96 -2.19
C GLY A 11 16.47 17.37 -1.35
N MET A 12 16.04 18.62 -1.43
CA MET A 12 14.84 19.12 -0.74
C MET A 12 13.57 18.41 -1.25
N VAL A 13 13.38 18.33 -2.56
CA VAL A 13 12.24 17.65 -3.17
C VAL A 13 12.19 16.16 -2.75
N ASN A 14 13.32 15.49 -2.78
CA ASN A 14 13.42 14.09 -2.33
C ASN A 14 13.07 13.94 -0.84
N SER A 15 13.52 14.87 0.00
CA SER A 15 13.18 14.87 1.42
C SER A 15 11.69 15.14 1.67
N GLN A 16 11.06 16.02 0.88
CA GLN A 16 9.63 16.29 0.93
C GLN A 16 8.82 15.02 0.62
N HIS A 17 9.14 14.33 -0.47
CA HIS A 17 8.46 13.07 -0.81
C HIS A 17 8.64 11.99 0.26
N ARG A 18 9.84 11.90 0.88
CA ARG A 18 10.03 10.98 2.00
C ARG A 18 9.15 11.33 3.19
N LEU A 19 8.99 12.62 3.46
CA LEU A 19 8.06 13.09 4.50
C LEU A 19 6.61 12.76 4.16
N ASP A 20 6.20 12.88 2.89
CA ASP A 20 4.85 12.52 2.44
C ASP A 20 4.57 11.03 2.68
N VAL A 21 5.52 10.15 2.34
CA VAL A 21 5.40 8.70 2.59
C VAL A 21 5.33 8.39 4.08
N VAL A 22 6.18 9.02 4.91
CA VAL A 22 6.16 8.81 6.36
C VAL A 22 4.87 9.34 6.97
N SER A 23 4.38 10.50 6.53
CA SER A 23 3.12 11.09 6.98
C SER A 23 1.93 10.20 6.63
N ASN A 24 1.91 9.63 5.42
CA ASN A 24 0.90 8.67 5.00
C ASN A 24 0.92 7.41 5.89
N ASN A 25 2.10 6.83 6.12
CA ASN A 25 2.23 5.68 7.02
C ASN A 25 1.76 5.99 8.44
N LEU A 26 2.06 7.20 8.93
CA LEU A 26 1.64 7.63 10.26
C LEU A 26 0.12 7.83 10.34
N ALA A 27 -0.48 8.44 9.32
CA ALA A 27 -1.92 8.63 9.24
C ALA A 27 -2.68 7.29 9.23
N ASN A 28 -2.07 6.24 8.64
CA ASN A 28 -2.64 4.91 8.55
C ASN A 28 -2.10 3.93 9.62
N ALA A 29 -1.45 4.42 10.68
CA ALA A 29 -0.89 3.56 11.73
C ALA A 29 -1.95 2.76 12.49
N THR A 30 -3.18 3.28 12.57
CA THR A 30 -4.33 2.63 13.21
C THR A 30 -5.27 1.95 12.22
N THR A 31 -5.00 2.05 10.91
CA THR A 31 -5.83 1.44 9.88
C THR A 31 -5.55 -0.05 9.80
N THR A 32 -6.60 -0.87 9.95
CA THR A 32 -6.52 -2.34 9.85
C THR A 32 -6.13 -2.76 8.44
N GLY A 33 -5.29 -3.79 8.33
CA GLY A 33 -4.84 -4.30 7.05
C GLY A 33 -3.87 -3.41 6.25
N TYR A 34 -3.54 -2.21 6.75
CA TYR A 34 -2.61 -1.31 6.05
C TYR A 34 -1.21 -1.89 5.96
N LYS A 35 -0.59 -1.77 4.81
CA LYS A 35 0.80 -2.17 4.55
C LYS A 35 1.64 -0.94 4.28
N LYS A 36 2.65 -0.73 5.13
CA LYS A 36 3.51 0.47 5.05
C LYS A 36 4.22 0.58 3.70
N GLU A 37 4.29 1.78 3.20
CA GLU A 37 5.07 2.11 2.02
C GLU A 37 6.44 2.63 2.41
N GLY A 38 7.44 2.28 1.61
CA GLY A 38 8.78 2.81 1.68
C GLY A 38 9.20 3.38 0.34
N CYS A 39 10.16 4.28 0.35
CA CYS A 39 10.75 4.82 -0.87
C CYS A 39 12.28 4.71 -0.82
N THR A 40 12.88 4.39 -1.96
CA THR A 40 14.32 4.40 -2.14
C THR A 40 14.75 5.72 -2.77
N THR A 41 15.96 6.12 -2.46
CA THR A 41 16.61 7.28 -3.09
C THR A 41 17.65 6.80 -4.07
N GLN A 42 17.60 7.32 -5.30
CA GLN A 42 18.55 7.03 -6.36
C GLN A 42 19.26 8.30 -6.80
N SER A 43 20.56 8.22 -7.11
CA SER A 43 21.26 9.32 -7.74
C SER A 43 20.79 9.52 -9.17
N PHE A 44 20.82 10.75 -9.66
CA PHE A 44 20.67 10.99 -11.11
C PHE A 44 21.81 10.33 -11.87
N ASP A 45 21.53 10.02 -13.14
CA ASP A 45 22.53 9.47 -14.03
C ASP A 45 23.74 10.38 -14.11
N ALA A 46 24.91 9.77 -14.05
CA ALA A 46 26.17 10.51 -14.06
C ALA A 46 26.44 11.08 -15.45
N VAL A 47 26.70 12.37 -15.50
CA VAL A 47 27.12 13.10 -16.72
C VAL A 47 28.64 13.35 -16.68
N TYR A 48 29.31 13.19 -17.82
CA TYR A 48 30.70 13.52 -17.92
C TYR A 48 30.92 15.03 -17.88
N GLY A 49 31.69 15.48 -16.91
CA GLY A 49 32.08 16.86 -16.78
C GLY A 49 33.39 17.12 -17.54
N ILE A 50 33.40 18.13 -18.36
CA ILE A 50 34.62 18.64 -19.03
C ILE A 50 34.95 20.03 -18.51
N LYS A 51 36.24 20.26 -18.28
CA LYS A 51 36.79 21.58 -17.96
C LYS A 51 37.09 22.30 -19.26
N ILE A 52 36.33 23.35 -19.51
CA ILE A 52 36.52 24.21 -20.72
C ILE A 52 37.33 25.43 -20.31
N LYS A 53 38.40 25.71 -21.02
CA LYS A 53 39.36 26.80 -20.78
C LYS A 53 40.05 26.73 -19.41
N ASP A 54 41.20 26.11 -19.39
CA ASP A 54 42.23 26.35 -18.38
C ASP A 54 43.33 27.25 -18.98
N ALA A 55 43.61 28.37 -18.35
CA ALA A 55 44.63 29.28 -18.80
C ALA A 55 46.06 28.72 -18.66
N THR A 56 46.20 27.61 -17.93
CA THR A 56 47.51 26.98 -17.62
C THR A 56 47.85 25.85 -18.58
N VAL A 57 46.91 25.32 -19.35
CA VAL A 57 47.13 24.21 -20.29
C VAL A 57 46.47 24.56 -21.62
N GLY A 58 47.29 24.65 -22.68
CA GLY A 58 46.82 25.05 -24.01
C GLY A 58 45.78 24.08 -24.56
N HIS A 59 44.65 24.61 -24.93
CA HIS A 59 43.56 24.11 -25.80
C HIS A 59 43.06 22.67 -25.63
N VAL A 60 43.38 21.94 -24.56
CA VAL A 60 42.94 20.57 -24.30
C VAL A 60 41.81 20.58 -23.26
N ASN A 61 40.63 20.19 -23.68
CA ASN A 61 39.51 19.94 -22.75
C ASN A 61 39.83 18.74 -21.86
N GLN A 62 40.01 18.99 -20.56
CA GLN A 62 40.24 17.92 -19.60
C GLN A 62 38.94 17.34 -19.11
N ASN A 63 38.88 16.02 -19.15
CA ASN A 63 37.73 15.28 -18.56
C ASN A 63 37.89 15.29 -17.03
N ILE A 64 36.91 15.83 -16.31
CA ILE A 64 36.88 15.91 -14.84
C ILE A 64 36.32 14.60 -14.23
N GLY A 65 35.74 13.72 -15.06
CA GLY A 65 35.11 12.49 -14.59
C GLY A 65 33.58 12.57 -14.56
N LYS A 66 32.97 11.59 -13.91
CA LYS A 66 31.51 11.49 -13.79
C LYS A 66 30.99 12.40 -12.68
N LEU A 67 29.97 13.17 -12.98
CA LEU A 67 29.28 14.08 -12.06
C LEU A 67 27.83 13.65 -11.93
N SER A 68 27.35 13.47 -10.71
CA SER A 68 25.93 13.31 -10.41
C SER A 68 25.32 14.68 -10.09
N LEU A 69 24.13 14.95 -10.63
CA LEU A 69 23.44 16.24 -10.49
C LEU A 69 22.44 16.27 -9.33
N GLY A 70 22.47 15.27 -8.45
CA GLY A 70 21.61 15.21 -7.28
C GLY A 70 20.94 13.85 -7.09
N ALA A 71 19.84 13.84 -6.37
CA ALA A 71 19.10 12.64 -6.01
C ALA A 71 17.65 12.73 -6.48
N LYS A 72 17.08 11.60 -6.89
CA LYS A 72 15.66 11.43 -7.23
C LYS A 72 15.08 10.30 -6.41
N ILE A 73 13.75 10.25 -6.32
CA ILE A 73 13.08 9.07 -5.82
C ILE A 73 13.30 7.95 -6.83
N GLY A 74 13.75 6.80 -6.37
CA GLY A 74 13.91 5.60 -7.16
C GLY A 74 12.56 4.87 -7.27
N GLU A 75 12.34 3.93 -6.35
CA GLU A 75 11.14 3.10 -6.32
C GLU A 75 10.40 3.31 -5.00
N THR A 76 9.08 3.27 -5.07
CA THR A 76 8.22 3.08 -3.92
C THR A 76 7.87 1.59 -3.83
N TYR A 77 7.96 1.03 -2.63
CA TYR A 77 7.65 -0.38 -2.40
C TYR A 77 6.73 -0.52 -1.19
N ARG A 78 5.92 -1.57 -1.20
CA ARG A 78 5.09 -1.95 -0.05
C ARG A 78 5.73 -3.11 0.70
N ASN A 79 5.75 -2.98 2.02
CA ASN A 79 6.18 -4.08 2.88
C ASN A 79 4.96 -4.97 3.19
N TRP A 80 5.03 -6.23 2.76
CA TRP A 80 3.96 -7.22 2.92
C TRP A 80 4.15 -8.10 4.17
N GLU A 81 5.08 -7.77 5.04
CA GLU A 81 5.28 -8.52 6.28
C GLU A 81 3.98 -8.63 7.08
N GLN A 82 3.79 -9.80 7.71
CA GLN A 82 2.65 -10.04 8.57
C GLN A 82 2.79 -9.23 9.85
N GLY A 83 1.76 -8.46 10.19
CA GLY A 83 1.65 -7.76 11.46
C GLY A 83 1.13 -8.68 12.57
N SER A 84 1.15 -8.19 13.80
CA SER A 84 0.55 -8.86 14.94
C SER A 84 -0.99 -8.82 14.83
N PHE A 85 -1.62 -9.90 15.27
CA PHE A 85 -3.07 -9.94 15.42
C PHE A 85 -3.49 -9.26 16.72
N VAL A 86 -4.60 -8.56 16.67
CA VAL A 86 -5.25 -7.94 17.83
C VAL A 86 -6.61 -8.59 17.97
N THR A 87 -6.92 -9.11 19.14
CA THR A 87 -8.23 -9.66 19.44
C THR A 87 -9.22 -8.50 19.65
N THR A 88 -10.34 -8.58 18.98
CA THR A 88 -11.47 -7.64 19.12
C THR A 88 -12.68 -8.41 19.67
N ASP A 89 -13.63 -7.67 20.24
CA ASP A 89 -14.89 -8.27 20.76
C ASP A 89 -15.99 -8.33 19.67
N ASN A 90 -15.63 -8.02 18.43
CA ASN A 90 -16.59 -8.03 17.32
C ASN A 90 -16.58 -9.39 16.61
N THR A 91 -17.75 -10.00 16.45
CA THR A 91 -17.93 -11.33 15.85
C THR A 91 -17.53 -11.36 14.37
N TYR A 92 -17.64 -10.22 13.67
CA TYR A 92 -17.41 -10.13 12.23
C TYR A 92 -15.99 -9.63 11.86
N ASP A 93 -15.11 -9.50 12.84
CA ASP A 93 -13.72 -9.13 12.57
C ASP A 93 -12.90 -10.37 12.26
N PHE A 94 -12.41 -10.46 11.04
CA PHE A 94 -11.57 -11.57 10.57
C PHE A 94 -10.15 -11.10 10.24
N ALA A 95 -9.18 -11.96 10.46
CA ALA A 95 -7.80 -11.66 10.15
C ALA A 95 -7.17 -12.76 9.28
N LEU A 96 -6.49 -12.36 8.22
CA LEU A 96 -5.76 -13.28 7.34
C LEU A 96 -4.36 -13.57 7.89
N SER A 97 -4.08 -14.83 8.16
CA SER A 97 -2.74 -15.33 8.47
C SER A 97 -2.05 -15.78 7.19
N GLY A 98 -0.95 -15.14 6.83
CA GLY A 98 -0.18 -15.51 5.64
C GLY A 98 -0.50 -14.69 4.39
N LYS A 99 -0.40 -15.33 3.23
CA LYS A 99 -0.60 -14.68 1.92
C LYS A 99 -2.05 -14.84 1.48
N GLY A 100 -2.66 -13.77 1.01
CA GLY A 100 -4.04 -13.78 0.50
C GLY A 100 -4.72 -12.43 0.74
N PHE A 101 -5.93 -12.29 0.23
CA PHE A 101 -6.76 -11.10 0.35
C PHE A 101 -8.21 -11.52 0.45
N PHE A 102 -9.00 -10.71 1.12
CA PHE A 102 -10.45 -10.79 1.01
C PHE A 102 -10.88 -10.19 -0.32
N THR A 103 -11.84 -10.82 -0.95
CA THR A 103 -12.44 -10.36 -2.21
C THR A 103 -13.69 -9.57 -1.90
N ILE A 104 -13.80 -8.36 -2.43
CA ILE A 104 -14.97 -7.50 -2.25
C ILE A 104 -15.54 -7.06 -3.59
N SER A 105 -16.86 -6.90 -3.64
CA SER A 105 -17.57 -6.34 -4.78
C SER A 105 -17.76 -4.85 -4.56
N PHE A 106 -16.91 -4.05 -5.18
CA PHE A 106 -17.00 -2.59 -5.11
C PHE A 106 -17.96 -2.08 -6.19
N THR A 107 -18.94 -1.28 -5.79
CA THR A 107 -19.86 -0.62 -6.71
C THR A 107 -19.52 0.87 -6.79
N ASN A 108 -19.16 1.31 -7.96
CA ASN A 108 -18.83 2.71 -8.19
C ASN A 108 -20.13 3.57 -8.23
N LYS A 109 -19.98 4.91 -8.12
CA LYS A 109 -21.12 5.84 -8.19
C LYS A 109 -21.90 5.79 -9.52
N ALA A 110 -21.33 5.22 -10.57
CA ALA A 110 -21.97 5.02 -11.86
C ALA A 110 -22.78 3.71 -11.95
N GLY A 111 -22.75 2.88 -10.88
CA GLY A 111 -23.44 1.59 -10.82
C GLY A 111 -22.63 0.44 -11.45
N GLU A 112 -21.37 0.67 -11.79
CA GLU A 112 -20.50 -0.41 -12.27
C GLU A 112 -19.92 -1.16 -11.08
N THR A 113 -20.00 -2.48 -11.10
CA THR A 113 -19.40 -3.36 -10.09
C THR A 113 -18.03 -3.84 -10.56
N SER A 114 -17.06 -3.80 -9.66
CA SER A 114 -15.71 -4.33 -9.89
C SER A 114 -15.25 -5.14 -8.68
N THR A 115 -14.51 -6.19 -8.95
CA THR A 115 -13.90 -7.00 -7.89
C THR A 115 -12.63 -6.32 -7.40
N MET A 116 -12.55 -6.08 -6.10
CA MET A 116 -11.37 -5.52 -5.44
C MET A 116 -10.87 -6.46 -4.35
N TYR A 117 -9.63 -6.25 -3.93
CA TYR A 117 -8.97 -7.07 -2.91
C TYR A 117 -8.54 -6.23 -1.73
N THR A 118 -8.86 -6.69 -0.51
CA THR A 118 -8.50 -5.99 0.72
C THR A 118 -7.83 -6.91 1.73
N ARG A 119 -7.06 -6.33 2.65
CA ARG A 119 -6.54 -6.97 3.85
C ARG A 119 -7.27 -6.51 5.11
N ASP A 120 -8.15 -5.54 4.99
CA ASP A 120 -9.02 -5.13 6.08
C ASP A 120 -10.10 -6.20 6.27
N GLY A 121 -10.17 -6.77 7.46
CA GLY A 121 -11.13 -7.80 7.83
C GLY A 121 -12.17 -7.30 8.81
N SER A 122 -12.31 -5.99 8.99
CA SER A 122 -13.36 -5.42 9.83
C SER A 122 -14.67 -5.31 9.03
N PHE A 123 -15.44 -6.38 9.08
CA PHE A 123 -16.70 -6.49 8.37
C PHE A 123 -17.89 -6.22 9.30
N GLN A 124 -19.05 -6.10 8.69
CA GLN A 124 -20.34 -5.94 9.37
C GLN A 124 -21.39 -6.76 8.64
N MET A 125 -22.43 -7.16 9.34
CA MET A 125 -23.59 -7.79 8.73
C MET A 125 -24.68 -6.73 8.50
N ASN A 126 -25.19 -6.73 7.30
CA ASN A 126 -26.30 -5.85 6.93
C ASN A 126 -27.66 -6.47 7.40
N ALA A 127 -28.74 -5.70 7.31
CA ALA A 127 -30.10 -6.15 7.70
C ALA A 127 -30.59 -7.35 6.91
N ASP A 128 -30.07 -7.57 5.72
CA ASP A 128 -30.41 -8.68 4.82
C ASP A 128 -29.54 -9.92 5.05
N GLY A 129 -28.62 -9.88 6.01
CA GLY A 129 -27.70 -10.98 6.32
C GLY A 129 -26.42 -11.03 5.47
N TYR A 130 -26.16 -10.05 4.61
CA TYR A 130 -24.93 -10.01 3.82
C TYR A 130 -23.75 -9.50 4.65
N LEU A 131 -22.60 -10.13 4.45
CA LEU A 131 -21.33 -9.64 4.98
C LEU A 131 -20.83 -8.48 4.13
N VAL A 132 -20.66 -7.30 4.75
CA VAL A 132 -20.28 -6.07 4.08
C VAL A 132 -19.08 -5.39 4.76
N THR A 133 -18.36 -4.58 4.02
CA THR A 133 -17.34 -3.68 4.56
C THR A 133 -17.97 -2.48 5.27
N LYS A 134 -17.17 -1.69 5.95
CA LYS A 134 -17.62 -0.41 6.56
C LYS A 134 -18.19 0.57 5.55
N ASP A 135 -17.78 0.47 4.29
CA ASP A 135 -18.21 1.32 3.18
C ASP A 135 -19.51 0.77 2.51
N GLY A 136 -19.93 -0.44 2.87
CA GLY A 136 -21.14 -1.08 2.35
C GLY A 136 -20.92 -2.01 1.16
N ASP A 137 -19.67 -2.30 0.82
CA ASP A 137 -19.32 -3.22 -0.26
C ASP A 137 -19.46 -4.68 0.19
N TYR A 138 -19.98 -5.55 -0.68
CA TYR A 138 -20.20 -6.96 -0.35
C TYR A 138 -18.89 -7.75 -0.34
N VAL A 139 -18.73 -8.62 0.65
CA VAL A 139 -17.64 -9.60 0.69
C VAL A 139 -18.06 -10.81 -0.15
N LEU A 140 -17.17 -11.21 -1.06
CA LEU A 140 -17.42 -12.31 -1.99
C LEU A 140 -16.78 -13.61 -1.49
N GLY A 141 -17.52 -14.70 -1.64
CA GLY A 141 -17.03 -16.06 -1.43
C GLY A 141 -16.21 -16.58 -2.61
N GLU A 142 -15.85 -17.86 -2.56
CA GLU A 142 -15.07 -18.54 -3.61
C GLU A 142 -15.82 -18.57 -4.95
N SER A 143 -17.13 -18.70 -4.92
CA SER A 143 -18.01 -18.67 -6.11
C SER A 143 -18.09 -17.30 -6.78
N GLY A 144 -17.61 -16.24 -6.12
CA GLY A 144 -17.79 -14.86 -6.57
C GLY A 144 -19.16 -14.27 -6.22
N GLU A 145 -19.95 -14.96 -5.42
CA GLU A 145 -21.23 -14.48 -4.90
C GLU A 145 -21.04 -13.83 -3.52
N PRO A 146 -21.90 -12.86 -3.14
CA PRO A 146 -21.87 -12.27 -1.82
C PRO A 146 -22.13 -13.31 -0.72
N ILE A 147 -21.38 -13.26 0.37
CA ILE A 147 -21.55 -14.16 1.49
C ILE A 147 -22.80 -13.74 2.28
N VAL A 148 -23.72 -14.68 2.47
CA VAL A 148 -24.96 -14.48 3.23
C VAL A 148 -24.87 -15.28 4.52
N LEU A 149 -24.99 -14.60 5.65
CA LEU A 149 -24.99 -15.22 6.97
C LEU A 149 -26.44 -15.24 7.51
N PRO A 150 -26.83 -16.29 8.23
CA PRO A 150 -28.11 -16.29 8.91
C PRO A 150 -28.18 -15.17 9.95
N THR A 151 -29.25 -14.38 9.90
CA THR A 151 -29.42 -13.23 10.82
C THR A 151 -29.61 -13.66 12.28
N ASP A 152 -29.98 -14.91 12.49
CA ASP A 152 -30.22 -15.48 13.82
C ASP A 152 -28.98 -16.18 14.40
N ALA A 153 -27.87 -16.24 13.64
CA ALA A 153 -26.63 -16.89 14.07
C ALA A 153 -26.02 -16.18 15.28
N THR A 154 -25.83 -16.92 16.34
CA THR A 154 -25.19 -16.44 17.58
C THR A 154 -23.69 -16.67 17.60
N ASN A 155 -23.21 -17.66 16.85
CA ASN A 155 -21.81 -18.01 16.82
C ASN A 155 -21.33 -18.21 15.39
N ILE A 156 -20.33 -17.44 15.01
CA ILE A 156 -19.68 -17.54 13.70
C ILE A 156 -18.25 -18.01 13.92
N ALA A 157 -17.90 -19.13 13.31
CA ALA A 157 -16.57 -19.69 13.33
C ALA A 157 -16.01 -19.73 11.91
N VAL A 158 -14.73 -19.38 11.78
CA VAL A 158 -14.01 -19.50 10.52
C VAL A 158 -12.86 -20.48 10.70
N GLU A 159 -12.83 -21.50 9.85
CA GLU A 159 -11.74 -22.46 9.85
C GLU A 159 -10.48 -21.89 9.18
N PRO A 160 -9.29 -22.45 9.47
CA PRO A 160 -8.05 -22.05 8.81
C PRO A 160 -8.07 -22.25 7.28
N THR A 161 -8.99 -23.05 6.77
CA THR A 161 -9.25 -23.31 5.35
C THR A 161 -9.96 -22.12 4.68
N GLY A 162 -10.62 -21.27 5.47
CA GLY A 162 -11.42 -20.13 4.99
C GLY A 162 -12.92 -20.43 4.94
N GLU A 163 -13.33 -21.64 5.34
CA GLU A 163 -14.76 -22.01 5.44
C GLU A 163 -15.40 -21.32 6.62
N ILE A 164 -16.58 -20.78 6.41
CA ILE A 164 -17.36 -20.05 7.42
C ILE A 164 -18.49 -20.96 7.89
N TYR A 165 -18.61 -21.09 9.20
CA TYR A 165 -19.66 -21.85 9.87
C TYR A 165 -20.48 -20.90 10.73
N ALA A 166 -21.79 -20.91 10.56
CA ALA A 166 -22.76 -20.24 11.40
C ALA A 166 -23.48 -21.29 12.22
N ASP A 167 -23.37 -21.24 13.56
CA ASP A 167 -23.99 -22.22 14.50
C ASP A 167 -23.73 -23.70 14.13
N ASN A 168 -22.51 -24.02 13.63
CA ASN A 168 -22.07 -25.30 13.10
C ASN A 168 -22.62 -25.73 11.73
N GLU A 169 -23.35 -24.89 11.04
CA GLU A 169 -23.76 -25.13 9.65
C GLU A 169 -22.81 -24.38 8.69
N TYR A 170 -22.42 -25.04 7.59
CA TYR A 170 -21.58 -24.44 6.55
C TYR A 170 -22.38 -23.40 5.77
N VAL A 171 -21.76 -22.24 5.51
CA VAL A 171 -22.37 -21.10 4.81
C VAL A 171 -21.75 -20.88 3.43
#